data_7c222375129d4dcbc747bdb9b8cb0d80
#
_entry.id   7c222375129d4dcbc747bdb9b8cb0d80
#
_cell.length_a   1.000
_cell.length_b   1.000
_cell.length_c   1.000
_cell.angle_alpha   90.00
_cell.angle_beta   90.00
_cell.angle_gamma   90.00
#
_symmetry.space_group_name_H-M   'P 1'
#
loop_
_entity.id
_entity.type
_entity.pdbx_description
1 polymer ?
#
loop_
_entity_poly.entity_id
_entity_poly.type
_entity_poly.pdbx_seq_one_letter_code
_entity_poly.pdbx_strand_id
1 'polypeptide(L)'
;MSVRRKGPRATVVRVLTYMLLVAVAVIVVFPFVVAVATSLKNSSDIFRYPPTLIPRESVTLPASDFGLVGDPIPMYSLPDREGRFGLVDADVPLAEFRPIDDPTRTIFLEPSAGEKTGDTVTIDGQEEDVFVITVDGQKIEAYRSRLTSGGLFQNVDDPNDTALDLVNLATPEEQFGPRL
;
A
#
# COMPACT_ATOMS: atom_id res chain seq x y z
N MET A 1 -12.99 -16.05 69.14
CA MET A 1 -13.30 -15.80 67.75
C MET A 1 -12.41 -16.71 66.89
N SER A 2 -13.00 -17.76 66.30
CA SER A 2 -12.25 -18.74 65.50
C SER A 2 -12.18 -18.26 64.02
N VAL A 3 -11.01 -17.86 63.60
CA VAL A 3 -10.76 -17.48 62.17
C VAL A 3 -10.69 -18.78 61.35
N ARG A 4 -11.78 -19.11 60.70
CA ARG A 4 -11.90 -20.27 59.79
C ARG A 4 -10.95 -20.06 58.58
N ARG A 5 -9.76 -20.66 58.58
CA ARG A 5 -8.82 -20.69 57.45
C ARG A 5 -9.52 -21.34 56.25
N LYS A 6 -9.84 -20.55 55.27
CA LYS A 6 -10.38 -21.04 53.98
C LYS A 6 -9.32 -21.90 53.33
N GLY A 7 -9.64 -23.18 53.08
CA GLY A 7 -8.71 -24.15 52.51
C GLY A 7 -8.28 -23.75 51.08
N PRO A 8 -7.15 -24.28 50.58
CA PRO A 8 -6.58 -23.91 49.25
C PRO A 8 -7.55 -24.07 48.08
N ARG A 9 -8.50 -25.01 48.17
CA ARG A 9 -9.56 -25.19 47.16
C ARG A 9 -10.46 -23.98 47.02
N ALA A 10 -10.82 -23.30 48.13
CA ALA A 10 -11.68 -22.11 48.05
C ALA A 10 -10.95 -20.94 47.38
N THR A 11 -9.63 -20.83 47.55
CA THR A 11 -8.82 -19.81 46.85
C THR A 11 -8.72 -20.08 45.36
N VAL A 12 -8.49 -21.35 44.96
CA VAL A 12 -8.44 -21.74 43.56
C VAL A 12 -9.76 -21.46 42.85
N VAL A 13 -10.89 -21.87 43.43
CA VAL A 13 -12.22 -21.61 42.85
C VAL A 13 -12.45 -20.10 42.69
N ARG A 14 -12.06 -19.29 43.67
CA ARG A 14 -12.21 -17.83 43.56
C ARG A 14 -11.37 -17.25 42.45
N VAL A 15 -10.11 -17.68 42.31
CA VAL A 15 -9.23 -17.21 41.23
C VAL A 15 -9.82 -17.59 39.87
N LEU A 16 -10.29 -18.83 39.69
CA LEU A 16 -10.93 -19.27 38.46
C LEU A 16 -12.20 -18.47 38.12
N THR A 17 -13.02 -18.15 39.15
CA THR A 17 -14.22 -17.32 38.98
C THR A 17 -13.84 -15.92 38.50
N TYR A 18 -12.82 -15.30 39.10
CA TYR A 18 -12.37 -13.97 38.65
C TYR A 18 -11.76 -14.01 37.23
N MET A 19 -10.98 -15.03 36.91
CA MET A 19 -10.47 -15.20 35.54
C MET A 19 -11.61 -15.32 34.53
N LEU A 20 -12.64 -16.12 34.84
CA LEU A 20 -13.81 -16.24 33.98
C LEU A 20 -14.55 -14.92 33.83
N LEU A 21 -14.77 -14.18 34.90
CA LEU A 21 -15.43 -12.86 34.88
C LEU A 21 -14.63 -11.87 34.03
N VAL A 22 -13.31 -11.84 34.17
CA VAL A 22 -12.44 -10.97 33.35
C VAL A 22 -12.53 -11.37 31.88
N ALA A 23 -12.48 -12.68 31.57
CA ALA A 23 -12.61 -13.14 30.19
C ALA A 23 -13.96 -12.72 29.55
N VAL A 24 -15.06 -12.88 30.29
CA VAL A 24 -16.39 -12.42 29.83
C VAL A 24 -16.43 -10.91 29.65
N ALA A 25 -15.87 -10.15 30.61
CA ALA A 25 -15.79 -8.69 30.50
C ALA A 25 -15.02 -8.24 29.27
N VAL A 26 -13.88 -8.86 28.94
CA VAL A 26 -13.08 -8.57 27.74
C VAL A 26 -13.90 -8.86 26.48
N ILE A 27 -14.59 -10.00 26.40
CA ILE A 27 -15.43 -10.36 25.25
C ILE A 27 -16.56 -9.34 25.03
N VAL A 28 -17.19 -8.87 26.10
CA VAL A 28 -18.28 -7.89 26.03
C VAL A 28 -17.78 -6.49 25.66
N VAL A 29 -16.61 -6.08 26.19
CA VAL A 29 -16.05 -4.74 25.95
C VAL A 29 -15.40 -4.65 24.58
N PHE A 30 -14.84 -5.76 24.05
CA PHE A 30 -14.13 -5.78 22.78
C PHE A 30 -14.89 -5.15 21.61
N PRO A 31 -16.17 -5.47 21.32
CA PRO A 31 -16.90 -4.85 20.21
C PRO A 31 -17.06 -3.33 20.40
N PHE A 32 -17.15 -2.84 21.61
CA PHE A 32 -17.24 -1.40 21.88
C PHE A 32 -15.90 -0.71 21.59
N VAL A 33 -14.78 -1.33 21.96
CA VAL A 33 -13.44 -0.81 21.65
C VAL A 33 -13.26 -0.74 20.12
N VAL A 34 -13.66 -1.79 19.39
CA VAL A 34 -13.60 -1.82 17.92
C VAL A 34 -14.50 -0.73 17.33
N ALA A 35 -15.71 -0.57 17.83
CA ALA A 35 -16.64 0.46 17.34
C ALA A 35 -16.09 1.86 17.53
N VAL A 36 -15.53 2.16 18.70
CA VAL A 36 -14.90 3.46 18.97
C VAL A 36 -13.67 3.67 18.09
N ALA A 37 -12.79 2.66 17.99
CA ALA A 37 -11.62 2.73 17.14
C ALA A 37 -11.97 2.97 15.66
N THR A 38 -13.03 2.30 15.17
CA THR A 38 -13.51 2.48 13.79
C THR A 38 -14.15 3.85 13.58
N SER A 39 -14.84 4.39 14.60
CA SER A 39 -15.45 5.73 14.55
C SER A 39 -14.42 6.86 14.46
N LEU A 40 -13.19 6.62 14.93
CA LEU A 40 -12.08 7.58 14.87
C LEU A 40 -11.25 7.45 13.58
N LYS A 41 -11.56 6.48 12.72
CA LYS A 41 -10.84 6.26 11.46
C LYS A 41 -11.37 7.14 10.34
N ASN A 42 -10.46 7.55 9.45
CA ASN A 42 -10.81 8.20 8.20
C ASN A 42 -11.43 7.19 7.21
N SER A 43 -12.23 7.66 6.24
CA SER A 43 -12.92 6.78 5.28
C SER A 43 -11.97 5.88 4.47
N SER A 44 -10.77 6.35 4.17
CA SER A 44 -9.73 5.58 3.48
C SER A 44 -9.13 4.44 4.31
N ASP A 45 -9.17 4.56 5.65
CA ASP A 45 -8.57 3.60 6.59
C ASP A 45 -9.55 2.48 7.00
N ILE A 46 -10.86 2.68 6.72
CA ILE A 46 -11.90 1.70 7.07
C ILE A 46 -11.82 0.45 6.19
N PHE A 47 -11.44 0.60 4.91
CA PHE A 47 -11.39 -0.48 3.93
C PHE A 47 -10.02 -1.15 3.79
N ARG A 48 -9.06 -0.75 4.62
CA ARG A 48 -7.70 -1.28 4.55
C ARG A 48 -7.60 -2.67 5.20
N TYR A 49 -6.93 -3.58 4.51
CA TYR A 49 -6.62 -4.90 5.04
C TYR A 49 -5.09 -5.09 5.18
N PRO A 50 -4.55 -5.54 6.33
CA PRO A 50 -5.24 -5.88 7.59
C PRO A 50 -5.73 -4.64 8.37
N PRO A 51 -6.84 -4.77 9.11
CA PRO A 51 -7.40 -3.65 9.87
C PRO A 51 -6.47 -3.22 11.00
N THR A 52 -6.16 -1.95 11.07
CA THR A 52 -5.36 -1.36 12.15
C THR A 52 -6.28 -0.79 13.25
N LEU A 53 -5.91 -0.93 14.52
CA LEU A 53 -6.68 -0.37 15.64
C LEU A 53 -6.37 1.12 15.87
N ILE A 54 -5.24 1.59 15.36
CA ILE A 54 -4.78 2.97 15.55
C ILE A 54 -5.09 3.74 14.27
N PRO A 55 -5.80 4.89 14.34
CA PRO A 55 -6.06 5.72 13.18
C PRO A 55 -4.73 6.26 12.64
N ARG A 56 -4.54 6.13 11.34
CA ARG A 56 -3.42 6.69 10.60
C ARG A 56 -3.95 7.61 9.52
N GLU A 57 -3.26 8.69 9.29
CA GLU A 57 -3.58 9.64 8.25
C GLU A 57 -2.48 9.65 7.20
N SER A 58 -2.87 9.62 5.92
CA SER A 58 -1.91 9.76 4.83
C SER A 58 -1.27 11.14 4.89
N VAL A 59 0.03 11.20 4.78
CA VAL A 59 0.75 12.47 4.63
C VAL A 59 0.38 13.04 3.27
N THR A 60 -0.04 14.29 3.26
CA THR A 60 -0.38 15.01 2.03
C THR A 60 0.39 16.32 1.96
N LEU A 61 0.75 16.74 0.74
CA LEU A 61 1.31 18.06 0.46
C LEU A 61 0.35 18.87 -0.41
N PRO A 62 0.42 20.21 -0.36
CA PRO A 62 -0.38 21.05 -1.24
C PRO A 62 -0.10 20.75 -2.70
N ALA A 63 -1.14 20.74 -3.54
CA ALA A 63 -0.99 20.51 -4.99
C ALA A 63 -0.06 21.52 -5.67
N SER A 64 0.05 22.73 -5.09
CA SER A 64 0.97 23.79 -5.56
C SER A 64 2.44 23.38 -5.55
N ASP A 65 2.84 22.48 -4.64
CA ASP A 65 4.23 22.00 -4.53
C ASP A 65 4.61 21.10 -5.72
N PHE A 66 3.59 20.59 -6.43
CA PHE A 66 3.72 19.80 -7.66
C PHE A 66 3.37 20.60 -8.92
N GLY A 67 3.17 21.93 -8.79
CA GLY A 67 2.75 22.79 -9.90
C GLY A 67 1.30 22.59 -10.34
N LEU A 68 0.48 21.96 -9.50
CA LEU A 68 -0.92 21.63 -9.76
C LEU A 68 -1.86 22.51 -8.94
N VAL A 69 -3.12 22.52 -9.35
CA VAL A 69 -4.23 23.20 -8.65
C VAL A 69 -5.27 22.14 -8.30
N GLY A 70 -5.61 22.00 -7.02
CA GLY A 70 -6.61 21.02 -6.58
C GLY A 70 -6.41 20.60 -5.13
N ASP A 71 -6.90 19.40 -4.85
CA ASP A 71 -6.80 18.77 -3.53
C ASP A 71 -5.35 18.44 -3.16
N PRO A 72 -5.03 18.35 -1.85
CA PRO A 72 -3.72 17.93 -1.40
C PRO A 72 -3.34 16.55 -1.93
N ILE A 73 -2.09 16.41 -2.35
CA ILE A 73 -1.56 15.20 -2.99
C ILE A 73 -1.02 14.24 -1.94
N PRO A 74 -1.46 12.97 -1.94
CA PRO A 74 -0.96 11.97 -1.01
C PRO A 74 0.47 11.54 -1.34
N MET A 75 1.27 11.34 -0.30
CA MET A 75 2.68 11.01 -0.38
C MET A 75 2.93 9.51 -0.28
N TYR A 76 3.91 9.04 -1.05
CA TYR A 76 4.32 7.65 -1.15
C TYR A 76 5.83 7.50 -1.16
N SER A 77 6.29 6.32 -0.74
CA SER A 77 7.64 5.83 -0.99
C SER A 77 7.56 4.70 -2.03
N LEU A 78 8.40 4.78 -3.05
CA LEU A 78 8.49 3.77 -4.10
C LEU A 78 9.57 2.73 -3.75
N PRO A 79 9.37 1.42 -4.04
CA PRO A 79 10.28 0.37 -3.61
C PRO A 79 11.68 0.47 -4.25
N ASP A 80 11.76 0.95 -5.49
CA ASP A 80 12.98 0.98 -6.29
C ASP A 80 13.59 2.38 -6.46
N ARG A 81 13.09 3.38 -5.71
CA ARG A 81 13.54 4.76 -5.79
C ARG A 81 13.69 5.39 -4.40
N GLU A 82 14.75 6.13 -4.22
CA GLU A 82 14.94 6.95 -3.02
C GLU A 82 14.18 8.27 -3.15
N GLY A 83 13.59 8.74 -2.06
CA GLY A 83 12.87 9.99 -2.02
C GLY A 83 11.39 9.84 -1.69
N ARG A 84 10.70 10.99 -1.67
CA ARG A 84 9.29 11.11 -1.38
C ARG A 84 8.55 11.51 -2.65
N PHE A 85 7.50 10.77 -2.98
CA PHE A 85 6.77 10.96 -4.21
C PHE A 85 5.31 11.30 -3.94
N GLY A 86 4.79 12.32 -4.63
CA GLY A 86 3.37 12.64 -4.64
C GLY A 86 2.67 11.88 -5.76
N LEU A 87 1.52 11.27 -5.48
CA LEU A 87 0.67 10.65 -6.50
C LEU A 87 -0.12 11.75 -7.23
N VAL A 88 0.41 12.16 -8.39
CA VAL A 88 -0.11 13.28 -9.18
C VAL A 88 -1.32 12.86 -10.02
N ASP A 89 -1.31 11.65 -10.54
CA ASP A 89 -2.43 11.04 -11.28
C ASP A 89 -2.55 9.57 -10.89
N ALA A 90 -3.75 9.12 -10.55
CA ALA A 90 -4.01 7.78 -10.02
C ALA A 90 -4.55 6.79 -11.07
N ASP A 91 -4.83 7.23 -12.30
CA ASP A 91 -5.45 6.40 -13.34
C ASP A 91 -4.76 6.58 -14.69
N VAL A 92 -3.44 6.45 -14.69
CA VAL A 92 -2.64 6.51 -15.91
C VAL A 92 -2.63 5.13 -16.57
N PRO A 93 -2.91 5.03 -17.89
CA PRO A 93 -2.78 3.77 -18.60
C PRO A 93 -1.31 3.33 -18.64
N LEU A 94 -1.04 2.12 -18.18
CA LEU A 94 0.28 1.50 -18.15
C LEU A 94 0.33 0.21 -18.95
N ALA A 95 1.51 -0.06 -19.51
CA ALA A 95 1.89 -1.35 -20.04
C ALA A 95 2.98 -1.96 -19.18
N GLU A 96 2.79 -3.21 -18.79
CA GLU A 96 3.79 -4.01 -18.13
C GLU A 96 4.69 -4.64 -19.18
N PHE A 97 5.96 -4.24 -19.21
CA PHE A 97 6.99 -4.82 -20.05
C PHE A 97 7.91 -5.71 -19.22
N ARG A 98 8.31 -6.83 -19.81
CA ARG A 98 9.29 -7.75 -19.22
C ARG A 98 10.44 -7.94 -20.20
N PRO A 99 11.68 -7.62 -19.78
CA PRO A 99 12.86 -7.85 -20.60
C PRO A 99 12.99 -9.32 -21.00
N ILE A 100 13.43 -9.57 -22.22
CA ILE A 100 13.59 -10.95 -22.74
C ILE A 100 14.76 -11.64 -22.04
N ASP A 101 15.80 -10.91 -21.69
CA ASP A 101 16.98 -11.38 -20.97
C ASP A 101 16.74 -11.61 -19.46
N ASP A 102 15.78 -10.90 -18.85
CA ASP A 102 15.36 -11.06 -17.45
C ASP A 102 13.84 -10.94 -17.32
N PRO A 103 13.06 -12.00 -17.59
CA PRO A 103 11.60 -11.98 -17.47
C PRO A 103 11.06 -11.79 -16.05
N THR A 104 11.91 -11.85 -15.03
CA THR A 104 11.51 -11.64 -13.64
C THR A 104 11.40 -10.14 -13.31
N ARG A 105 12.11 -9.31 -14.06
CA ARG A 105 12.06 -7.86 -13.95
C ARG A 105 10.79 -7.32 -14.60
N THR A 106 10.08 -6.46 -13.90
CA THR A 106 8.89 -5.78 -14.39
C THR A 106 9.18 -4.30 -14.57
N ILE A 107 8.77 -3.74 -15.70
CA ILE A 107 8.95 -2.33 -16.05
C ILE A 107 7.59 -1.77 -16.48
N PHE A 108 7.12 -0.72 -15.81
CA PHE A 108 5.88 -0.04 -16.14
C PHE A 108 6.18 1.22 -16.96
N LEU A 109 5.61 1.30 -18.14
CA LEU A 109 5.71 2.46 -19.02
C LEU A 109 4.35 2.76 -19.65
N GLU A 110 4.25 3.93 -20.26
CA GLU A 110 3.09 4.20 -21.12
C GLU A 110 2.98 3.15 -22.23
N PRO A 111 1.77 2.76 -22.65
CA PRO A 111 1.58 1.78 -23.71
C PRO A 111 2.24 2.13 -25.05
N SER A 112 2.47 3.43 -25.27
CA SER A 112 3.12 4.00 -26.45
C SER A 112 4.66 4.02 -26.39
N ALA A 113 5.25 3.76 -25.22
CA ALA A 113 6.71 3.86 -25.05
C ALA A 113 7.51 2.72 -25.69
N GLY A 114 6.85 1.61 -26.04
CA GLY A 114 7.48 0.48 -26.71
C GLY A 114 7.32 0.55 -28.24
N GLU A 115 8.41 0.53 -28.97
CA GLU A 115 8.43 0.37 -30.44
C GLU A 115 8.42 -1.11 -30.79
N LYS A 116 7.39 -1.55 -31.56
CA LYS A 116 7.29 -2.95 -32.02
C LYS A 116 8.37 -3.24 -33.06
N THR A 117 9.18 -4.29 -32.86
CA THR A 117 10.26 -4.67 -33.80
C THR A 117 9.73 -5.44 -34.99
N GLY A 118 8.61 -6.14 -34.87
CA GLY A 118 8.09 -7.09 -35.84
C GLY A 118 8.53 -8.53 -35.58
N ASP A 119 9.43 -8.76 -34.65
CA ASP A 119 9.83 -10.08 -34.19
C ASP A 119 8.88 -10.60 -33.09
N THR A 120 8.88 -11.91 -32.91
CA THR A 120 8.13 -12.59 -31.85
C THR A 120 9.05 -13.41 -30.96
N VAL A 121 8.69 -13.57 -29.69
CA VAL A 121 9.36 -14.45 -28.74
C VAL A 121 8.35 -15.42 -28.15
N THR A 122 8.75 -16.67 -27.90
CA THR A 122 7.87 -17.65 -27.29
C THR A 122 8.06 -17.65 -25.76
N ILE A 123 7.03 -17.23 -25.04
CA ILE A 123 6.99 -17.22 -23.58
C ILE A 123 5.87 -18.15 -23.11
N ASP A 124 6.19 -19.11 -22.27
CA ASP A 124 5.23 -20.10 -21.74
C ASP A 124 4.39 -20.82 -22.82
N GLY A 125 4.96 -20.97 -24.04
CA GLY A 125 4.30 -21.61 -25.19
C GLY A 125 3.37 -20.69 -25.98
N GLN A 126 3.34 -19.38 -25.69
CA GLN A 126 2.63 -18.37 -26.47
C GLN A 126 3.63 -17.48 -27.23
N GLU A 127 3.26 -17.08 -28.44
CA GLU A 127 4.05 -16.10 -29.21
C GLU A 127 3.66 -14.69 -28.77
N GLU A 128 4.65 -13.96 -28.27
CA GLU A 128 4.51 -12.56 -27.84
C GLU A 128 5.31 -11.65 -28.74
N ASP A 129 4.76 -10.47 -29.04
CA ASP A 129 5.43 -9.45 -29.82
C ASP A 129 6.62 -8.85 -29.05
N VAL A 130 7.74 -8.66 -29.76
CA VAL A 130 8.93 -8.00 -29.21
C VAL A 130 8.85 -6.50 -29.42
N PHE A 131 9.12 -5.76 -28.35
CA PHE A 131 9.19 -4.31 -28.31
C PHE A 131 10.58 -3.86 -27.89
N VAL A 132 11.05 -2.76 -28.43
CA VAL A 132 12.20 -2.03 -27.90
C VAL A 132 11.68 -0.91 -27.02
N ILE A 133 12.04 -0.95 -25.74
CA ILE A 133 11.74 0.09 -24.75
C ILE A 133 13.03 0.81 -24.37
N THR A 134 12.92 2.08 -23.96
CA THR A 134 14.07 2.85 -23.44
C THR A 134 13.90 3.08 -21.94
N VAL A 135 14.85 2.58 -21.16
CA VAL A 135 14.87 2.72 -19.70
C VAL A 135 16.23 3.27 -19.31
N ASP A 136 16.27 4.37 -18.61
CA ASP A 136 17.50 5.06 -18.18
C ASP A 136 18.48 5.33 -19.36
N GLY A 137 17.93 5.64 -20.55
CA GLY A 137 18.70 5.88 -21.75
C GLY A 137 19.24 4.63 -22.44
N GLN A 138 18.96 3.44 -21.94
CA GLN A 138 19.32 2.16 -22.55
C GLN A 138 18.13 1.55 -23.29
N LYS A 139 18.38 1.04 -24.47
CA LYS A 139 17.39 0.28 -25.25
C LYS A 139 17.41 -1.18 -24.80
N ILE A 140 16.24 -1.70 -24.45
CA ILE A 140 16.03 -3.05 -23.94
C ILE A 140 14.96 -3.72 -24.80
N GLU A 141 15.18 -4.96 -25.22
CA GLU A 141 14.17 -5.79 -25.85
C GLU A 141 13.28 -6.43 -24.77
N ALA A 142 11.97 -6.24 -24.90
CA ALA A 142 10.99 -6.70 -23.96
C ALA A 142 9.71 -7.15 -24.65
N TYR A 143 8.92 -7.99 -24.01
CA TYR A 143 7.55 -8.27 -24.41
C TYR A 143 6.56 -7.58 -23.50
N ARG A 144 5.36 -7.30 -24.02
CA ARG A 144 4.30 -6.67 -23.25
C ARG A 144 3.40 -7.73 -22.64
N SER A 145 3.55 -7.93 -21.31
CA SER A 145 2.80 -8.94 -20.56
C SER A 145 1.32 -8.57 -20.41
N ARG A 146 1.00 -7.30 -20.13
CA ARG A 146 -0.39 -6.84 -19.98
C ARG A 146 -0.51 -5.32 -20.07
N LEU A 147 -1.75 -4.88 -20.29
CA LEU A 147 -2.16 -3.50 -20.08
C LEU A 147 -2.86 -3.37 -18.71
N THR A 148 -2.59 -2.31 -17.99
CA THR A 148 -3.14 -2.02 -16.66
C THR A 148 -3.28 -0.51 -16.47
N SER A 149 -3.80 -0.09 -15.34
CA SER A 149 -3.69 1.30 -14.88
C SER A 149 -2.84 1.39 -13.64
N GLY A 150 -2.17 2.50 -13.47
CA GLY A 150 -1.35 2.80 -12.32
C GLY A 150 -1.30 4.29 -12.03
N GLY A 151 -0.30 4.73 -11.28
CA GLY A 151 -0.11 6.11 -10.88
C GLY A 151 1.09 6.77 -11.55
N LEU A 152 0.95 8.07 -11.79
CA LEU A 152 2.06 8.97 -12.05
C LEU A 152 2.51 9.56 -10.72
N PHE A 153 3.73 9.26 -10.36
CA PHE A 153 4.38 9.76 -9.16
C PHE A 153 5.42 10.81 -9.53
N GLN A 154 5.47 11.90 -8.77
CA GLN A 154 6.44 12.99 -8.95
C GLN A 154 7.22 13.20 -7.67
N ASN A 155 8.54 13.27 -7.77
CA ASN A 155 9.41 13.54 -6.63
C ASN A 155 9.17 14.96 -6.11
N VAL A 156 9.09 15.10 -4.79
CA VAL A 156 8.86 16.41 -4.12
C VAL A 156 10.05 17.33 -4.31
N ASP A 157 11.27 16.78 -4.26
CA ASP A 157 12.51 17.56 -4.29
C ASP A 157 13.00 17.83 -5.73
N ASP A 158 12.57 17.02 -6.70
CA ASP A 158 12.87 17.18 -8.13
C ASP A 158 11.63 16.96 -9.00
N PRO A 159 10.97 18.02 -9.46
CA PRO A 159 9.78 17.94 -10.30
C PRO A 159 9.99 17.21 -11.66
N ASN A 160 11.24 17.05 -12.11
CA ASN A 160 11.55 16.34 -13.35
C ASN A 160 11.73 14.83 -13.11
N ASP A 161 11.93 14.41 -11.87
CA ASP A 161 11.99 12.99 -11.50
C ASP A 161 10.56 12.46 -11.31
N THR A 162 10.06 11.82 -12.35
CA THR A 162 8.74 11.19 -12.36
C THR A 162 8.85 9.68 -12.50
N ALA A 163 7.90 8.95 -11.94
CA ALA A 163 7.81 7.51 -12.03
C ALA A 163 6.39 7.08 -12.39
N LEU A 164 6.30 6.06 -13.23
CA LEU A 164 5.07 5.34 -13.51
C LEU A 164 5.13 3.99 -12.80
N ASP A 165 4.19 3.72 -11.90
CA ASP A 165 4.15 2.46 -11.15
C ASP A 165 2.72 2.11 -10.75
N LEU A 166 2.53 0.88 -10.27
CA LEU A 166 1.26 0.46 -9.71
C LEU A 166 1.06 1.09 -8.33
N VAL A 167 -0.07 1.77 -8.13
CA VAL A 167 -0.38 2.44 -6.86
C VAL A 167 -0.37 1.49 -5.66
N ASN A 168 -0.73 0.21 -5.87
CA ASN A 168 -0.73 -0.81 -4.82
C ASN A 168 0.67 -1.33 -4.43
N LEU A 169 1.70 -1.06 -5.21
CA LEU A 169 3.10 -1.38 -4.88
C LEU A 169 3.77 -0.24 -4.12
N ALA A 170 3.31 1.00 -4.31
CA ALA A 170 3.79 2.15 -3.58
C ALA A 170 3.33 2.09 -2.11
N THR A 171 4.23 2.44 -1.19
CA THR A 171 3.93 2.50 0.24
C THR A 171 3.47 3.90 0.62
N PRO A 172 2.21 4.10 1.05
CA PRO A 172 1.74 5.41 1.47
C PRO A 172 2.49 5.88 2.71
N GLU A 173 2.91 7.14 2.72
CA GLU A 173 3.44 7.77 3.92
C GLU A 173 2.28 8.07 4.88
N GLU A 174 2.43 7.65 6.13
CA GLU A 174 1.42 7.78 7.16
C GLU A 174 1.97 8.46 8.40
N GLN A 175 1.18 9.33 8.98
CA GLN A 175 1.44 9.94 10.27
C GLN A 175 0.39 9.52 11.31
N PHE A 176 0.79 9.50 12.59
CA PHE A 176 -0.14 9.24 13.69
C PHE A 176 -0.94 10.50 14.01
N GLY A 177 -2.24 10.35 14.11
CA GLY A 177 -3.14 11.35 14.65
C GLY A 177 -4.40 11.57 13.83
N PRO A 178 -5.54 11.90 14.49
CA PRO A 178 -6.68 12.49 13.81
C PRO A 178 -6.35 13.93 13.42
N ARG A 179 -6.86 14.40 12.29
CA ARG A 179 -6.92 15.83 12.02
C ARG A 179 -7.71 16.53 13.14
N LEU A 180 -7.07 17.45 13.83
CA LEU A 180 -7.74 18.40 14.72
C LEU A 180 -8.38 19.52 13.90
#